data_c24de6cdb1734646c64025cb310dd0cd
#
_entry.id   c24de6cdb1734646c64025cb310dd0cd
#
_cell.length_a   1.000
_cell.length_b   1.000
_cell.length_c   1.000
_cell.angle_alpha   90.00
_cell.angle_beta   90.00
_cell.angle_gamma   90.00
#
_symmetry.space_group_name_H-M   'P 1'
#
loop_
_entity.id
_entity.type
_entity.pdbx_description
1 polymer ?
#
loop_
_entity_poly.entity_id
_entity_poly.type
_entity_poly.pdbx_seq_one_letter_code
_entity_poly.pdbx_strand_id
1 'polypeptide(L)'
;MCGIVGYVGTQEAAPILLDGLRRLEYRGYDSAGMAVCGPEGLQVCKTRGRLQALADLTEEGRTLTGTLGVGHTRWATHGEPNDINAHPQVSQSGLFAVVHNGIIENYALLRARLTAKGYTFRSETDTEVVAQLLDYYYAASRDVFEAVNSMLSAVEGAYALGIVCADAPDRLIAARKDAPLLLGYGDGENFIASDVTALLRHTRDIVYMDDGELAIVTCGGIRIYDERRRPIEKEHHHIDWDVDAAEKGGYDHFMLKEIYEQPDAIARAITGRIRDGRVVLSDLTMTDREIRELGRVCIVACGSSYHVGMVGKYVLERLLRRPVEVSLASEFRYSDPIVGKGDLVIVISQSGETLDSMAALREAKKRGARILSIVNVVGSSIARESHDVLYTWAGPEIAVATTKAYSTQMVVLNLLGLYFGDILGTVDFDTYTAMVQGIEALPAQMAHILSDTAEIQAAARELAGHEQIFFIGRNLDYALSLEGSLKLKEISYIHSEAYASDELKHGTISLIEEGTPVIAAATYMPLFDKAMSNVVEVQARGARVLALTTETGAERMHSRVARVLTVPETETMLLPQLGVVPLQLLAYYIALARGCDIDKPRNLAKSVTVE
;
A
#
# COMPACT_ATOMS: atom_id res chain seq x y z
N MET A 1 -6.81 7.08 -2.63
CA MET A 1 -6.01 7.31 -3.86
C MET A 1 -6.87 7.06 -5.09
N CYS A 2 -6.59 7.75 -6.19
CA CYS A 2 -7.36 7.64 -7.43
C CYS A 2 -6.78 6.59 -8.39
N GLY A 3 -7.60 6.04 -9.28
CA GLY A 3 -7.17 5.15 -10.36
C GLY A 3 -7.26 5.83 -11.71
N ILE A 4 -6.20 5.77 -12.51
CA ILE A 4 -6.17 6.24 -13.90
C ILE A 4 -6.04 5.05 -14.83
N VAL A 5 -6.85 5.05 -15.88
CA VAL A 5 -6.70 4.17 -17.06
C VAL A 5 -6.87 5.01 -18.31
N GLY A 6 -6.02 4.83 -19.31
CA GLY A 6 -6.19 5.40 -20.62
C GLY A 6 -5.92 4.36 -21.70
N TYR A 7 -6.59 4.49 -22.81
CA TYR A 7 -6.55 3.56 -23.93
C TYR A 7 -6.52 4.31 -25.26
N VAL A 8 -5.73 3.82 -26.18
CA VAL A 8 -5.77 4.18 -27.60
C VAL A 8 -5.51 2.93 -28.44
N GLY A 9 -6.40 2.60 -29.34
CA GLY A 9 -6.30 1.38 -30.14
C GLY A 9 -7.33 1.30 -31.25
N THR A 10 -7.75 0.07 -31.54
CA THR A 10 -8.71 -0.24 -32.60
C THR A 10 -10.08 -0.70 -32.08
N GLN A 11 -10.19 -0.95 -30.78
CA GLN A 11 -11.41 -1.39 -30.12
C GLN A 11 -12.15 -0.19 -29.48
N GLU A 12 -13.42 -0.39 -29.12
CA GLU A 12 -14.17 0.61 -28.33
C GLU A 12 -13.49 0.84 -26.98
N ALA A 13 -13.15 2.09 -26.68
CA ALA A 13 -12.37 2.44 -25.49
C ALA A 13 -13.15 2.26 -24.17
N ALA A 14 -14.44 2.59 -24.14
CA ALA A 14 -15.21 2.65 -22.91
C ALA A 14 -15.29 1.29 -22.15
N PRO A 15 -15.54 0.12 -22.79
CA PRO A 15 -15.52 -1.17 -22.08
C PRO A 15 -14.14 -1.51 -21.52
N ILE A 16 -13.06 -1.18 -22.23
CA ILE A 16 -11.67 -1.41 -21.82
C ILE A 16 -11.34 -0.54 -20.59
N LEU A 17 -11.72 0.74 -20.63
CA LEU A 17 -11.56 1.65 -19.50
C LEU A 17 -12.32 1.15 -18.26
N LEU A 18 -13.56 0.67 -18.42
CA LEU A 18 -14.33 0.10 -17.33
C LEU A 18 -13.68 -1.15 -16.73
N ASP A 19 -13.15 -2.07 -17.55
CA ASP A 19 -12.45 -3.27 -17.05
C ASP A 19 -11.21 -2.86 -16.22
N GLY A 20 -10.39 -1.96 -16.73
CA GLY A 20 -9.23 -1.45 -16.01
C GLY A 20 -9.59 -0.71 -14.73
N LEU A 21 -10.64 0.13 -14.74
CA LEU A 21 -11.11 0.86 -13.57
C LEU A 21 -11.70 -0.06 -12.49
N ARG A 22 -12.36 -1.18 -12.86
CA ARG A 22 -12.82 -2.20 -11.90
C ARG A 22 -11.67 -2.76 -11.06
N ARG A 23 -10.52 -2.93 -11.70
CA ARG A 23 -9.29 -3.41 -11.05
C ARG A 23 -8.59 -2.35 -10.21
N LEU A 24 -8.93 -1.06 -10.39
CA LEU A 24 -8.41 0.06 -9.62
C LEU A 24 -9.39 0.61 -8.59
N GLU A 25 -10.61 0.07 -8.49
CA GLU A 25 -11.63 0.60 -7.57
C GLU A 25 -11.20 0.56 -6.10
N TYR A 26 -10.30 -0.37 -5.72
CA TYR A 26 -9.72 -0.40 -4.37
C TYR A 26 -8.86 0.84 -4.05
N ARG A 27 -8.46 1.61 -5.06
CA ARG A 27 -7.71 2.86 -4.90
C ARG A 27 -8.61 4.08 -4.67
N GLY A 28 -9.83 4.08 -5.19
CA GLY A 28 -10.79 5.18 -5.03
C GLY A 28 -12.18 4.75 -5.48
N TYR A 29 -13.21 5.14 -4.73
CA TYR A 29 -14.58 4.70 -4.96
C TYR A 29 -15.62 5.78 -4.62
N ASP A 30 -15.21 7.05 -4.46
CA ASP A 30 -16.09 8.17 -4.12
C ASP A 30 -16.87 8.68 -5.33
N SER A 31 -16.23 8.65 -6.48
CA SER A 31 -16.81 8.97 -7.79
C SER A 31 -15.99 8.33 -8.91
N ALA A 32 -16.61 8.14 -10.06
CA ALA A 32 -15.95 7.59 -11.24
C ALA A 32 -16.41 8.36 -12.50
N GLY A 33 -15.58 8.30 -13.55
CA GLY A 33 -15.95 8.85 -14.83
C GLY A 33 -14.97 8.50 -15.93
N MET A 34 -15.38 8.73 -17.17
CA MET A 34 -14.57 8.53 -18.35
C MET A 34 -14.85 9.58 -19.41
N ALA A 35 -13.87 9.82 -20.24
CA ALA A 35 -13.98 10.60 -21.47
C ALA A 35 -13.52 9.75 -22.64
N VAL A 36 -14.31 9.69 -23.69
CA VAL A 36 -14.04 8.95 -24.93
C VAL A 36 -14.07 9.91 -26.11
N CYS A 37 -13.06 9.84 -26.94
CA CYS A 37 -12.95 10.62 -28.17
C CYS A 37 -13.43 9.77 -29.34
N GLY A 38 -14.51 10.20 -29.97
CA GLY A 38 -15.14 9.51 -31.09
C GLY A 38 -15.44 10.46 -32.26
N PRO A 39 -16.16 9.97 -33.28
CA PRO A 39 -16.48 10.76 -34.46
C PRO A 39 -17.28 12.05 -34.18
N GLU A 40 -18.04 12.06 -33.09
CA GLU A 40 -18.85 13.22 -32.65
C GLU A 40 -18.09 14.15 -31.70
N GLY A 41 -16.79 13.94 -31.51
CA GLY A 41 -15.96 14.69 -30.58
C GLY A 41 -15.79 13.99 -29.23
N LEU A 42 -15.60 14.78 -28.18
CA LEU A 42 -15.34 14.30 -26.82
C LEU A 42 -16.65 14.04 -26.06
N GLN A 43 -16.87 12.78 -25.71
CA GLN A 43 -18.02 12.33 -24.93
C GLN A 43 -17.57 12.07 -23.48
N VAL A 44 -18.24 12.67 -22.49
CA VAL A 44 -17.85 12.56 -21.07
C VAL A 44 -19.01 12.07 -20.25
N CYS A 45 -18.80 11.03 -19.47
CA CYS A 45 -19.73 10.51 -18.50
C CYS A 45 -19.05 10.36 -17.14
N LYS A 46 -19.67 10.89 -16.09
CA LYS A 46 -19.12 10.84 -14.73
C LYS A 46 -20.23 10.87 -13.68
N THR A 47 -20.01 10.20 -12.57
CA THR A 47 -21.01 10.06 -11.51
C THR A 47 -20.36 9.90 -10.13
N ARG A 48 -21.10 10.35 -9.12
CA ARG A 48 -20.78 10.06 -7.72
C ARG A 48 -21.01 8.57 -7.42
N GLY A 49 -20.20 8.02 -6.53
CA GLY A 49 -20.34 6.66 -5.99
C GLY A 49 -19.40 5.67 -6.67
N ARG A 50 -19.66 4.39 -6.44
CA ARG A 50 -18.83 3.29 -6.94
C ARG A 50 -18.88 3.17 -8.45
N LEU A 51 -17.90 2.51 -9.01
CA LEU A 51 -17.77 2.30 -10.47
C LEU A 51 -19.01 1.65 -11.10
N GLN A 52 -19.74 0.83 -10.35
CA GLN A 52 -20.98 0.21 -10.85
C GLN A 52 -22.00 1.26 -11.30
N ALA A 53 -22.11 2.40 -10.60
CA ALA A 53 -23.00 3.48 -11.04
C ALA A 53 -22.62 4.06 -12.41
N LEU A 54 -21.31 4.17 -12.71
CA LEU A 54 -20.82 4.58 -14.02
C LEU A 54 -21.09 3.50 -15.09
N ALA A 55 -20.88 2.22 -14.75
CA ALA A 55 -21.14 1.11 -15.64
C ALA A 55 -22.62 1.03 -16.04
N ASP A 56 -23.52 1.19 -15.05
CA ASP A 56 -24.99 1.22 -15.28
C ASP A 56 -25.38 2.43 -16.16
N LEU A 57 -24.84 3.62 -15.86
CA LEU A 57 -25.14 4.86 -16.59
C LEU A 57 -24.66 4.82 -18.05
N THR A 58 -23.59 4.07 -18.32
CA THR A 58 -23.01 3.90 -19.67
C THR A 58 -23.40 2.59 -20.33
N GLU A 59 -24.35 1.82 -19.75
CA GLU A 59 -24.73 0.48 -20.23
C GLU A 59 -23.50 -0.41 -20.50
N GLU A 60 -22.62 -0.52 -19.49
CA GLU A 60 -21.35 -1.23 -19.61
C GLU A 60 -20.42 -0.63 -20.71
N GLY A 61 -20.42 0.68 -20.85
CA GLY A 61 -19.61 1.40 -21.82
C GLY A 61 -20.20 1.51 -23.25
N ARG A 62 -21.34 0.89 -23.52
CA ARG A 62 -21.92 0.83 -24.89
C ARG A 62 -22.47 2.16 -25.40
N THR A 63 -22.75 3.10 -24.51
CA THR A 63 -23.29 4.42 -24.89
C THR A 63 -22.22 5.42 -25.32
N LEU A 64 -20.94 5.12 -25.09
CA LEU A 64 -19.81 5.97 -25.46
C LEU A 64 -19.02 5.27 -26.58
N THR A 65 -18.93 5.92 -27.75
CA THR A 65 -18.31 5.35 -28.94
C THR A 65 -17.01 6.06 -29.29
N GLY A 66 -15.95 5.29 -29.51
CA GLY A 66 -14.63 5.80 -29.88
C GLY A 66 -13.50 4.91 -29.41
N THR A 67 -12.33 5.05 -30.02
CA THR A 67 -11.18 4.18 -29.84
C THR A 67 -10.05 4.82 -29.02
N LEU A 68 -10.29 6.02 -28.51
CA LEU A 68 -9.39 6.76 -27.62
C LEU A 68 -10.17 7.22 -26.39
N GLY A 69 -9.63 7.01 -25.19
CA GLY A 69 -10.26 7.52 -24.00
C GLY A 69 -9.40 7.47 -22.73
N VAL A 70 -9.90 8.16 -21.70
CA VAL A 70 -9.35 8.15 -20.34
C VAL A 70 -10.45 7.90 -19.34
N GLY A 71 -10.16 7.15 -18.29
CA GLY A 71 -11.07 6.86 -17.20
C GLY A 71 -10.40 7.06 -15.85
N HIS A 72 -11.24 7.30 -14.85
CA HIS A 72 -10.79 7.63 -13.50
C HIS A 72 -11.73 7.10 -12.42
N THR A 73 -11.16 6.58 -11.33
CA THR A 73 -11.86 6.38 -10.06
C THR A 73 -11.24 7.32 -9.02
N ARG A 74 -12.09 8.13 -8.38
CA ARG A 74 -11.65 9.22 -7.51
C ARG A 74 -11.74 8.87 -6.05
N TRP A 75 -10.69 9.26 -5.32
CA TRP A 75 -10.68 9.49 -3.89
C TRP A 75 -10.58 11.01 -3.66
N ALA A 76 -11.61 11.60 -3.05
CA ALA A 76 -11.71 13.06 -2.96
C ALA A 76 -10.65 13.65 -2.02
N THR A 77 -9.87 14.60 -2.53
CA THR A 77 -8.94 15.45 -1.77
C THR A 77 -9.40 16.90 -1.77
N HIS A 78 -9.79 17.44 -2.94
CA HIS A 78 -10.30 18.81 -3.13
C HIS A 78 -11.71 18.76 -3.71
N GLY A 79 -12.67 19.38 -3.03
CA GLY A 79 -14.10 19.34 -3.37
C GLY A 79 -14.78 18.03 -3.00
N GLU A 80 -15.99 18.11 -2.48
CA GLU A 80 -16.77 16.94 -2.04
C GLU A 80 -17.10 15.97 -3.19
N PRO A 81 -17.34 14.68 -2.89
CA PRO A 81 -17.75 13.70 -3.89
C PRO A 81 -19.12 14.02 -4.50
N ASN A 82 -19.13 14.49 -5.75
CA ASN A 82 -20.32 14.73 -6.57
C ASN A 82 -19.99 14.59 -8.04
N ASP A 83 -20.97 14.63 -8.93
CA ASP A 83 -20.80 14.44 -10.37
C ASP A 83 -19.94 15.55 -11.01
N ILE A 84 -19.98 16.78 -10.47
CA ILE A 84 -19.23 17.91 -11.00
C ILE A 84 -17.73 17.76 -10.69
N ASN A 85 -17.41 17.37 -9.46
CA ASN A 85 -16.07 17.20 -8.97
C ASN A 85 -15.43 15.87 -9.38
N ALA A 86 -16.21 14.91 -9.92
CA ALA A 86 -15.68 13.68 -10.51
C ALA A 86 -14.78 13.98 -11.71
N HIS A 87 -13.75 13.16 -11.95
CA HIS A 87 -12.92 13.22 -13.15
C HIS A 87 -13.54 12.37 -14.28
N PRO A 88 -13.26 12.71 -15.55
CA PRO A 88 -12.37 13.76 -16.08
C PRO A 88 -12.90 15.19 -15.86
N GLN A 89 -11.97 16.16 -15.71
CA GLN A 89 -12.29 17.57 -15.82
C GLN A 89 -12.14 18.04 -17.26
N VAL A 90 -13.04 18.91 -17.69
CA VAL A 90 -13.16 19.33 -19.10
C VAL A 90 -12.86 20.82 -19.24
N SER A 91 -12.13 21.19 -20.28
CA SER A 91 -11.84 22.59 -20.60
C SER A 91 -13.10 23.37 -20.99
N GLN A 92 -13.03 24.71 -20.93
CA GLN A 92 -14.16 25.59 -21.28
C GLN A 92 -14.61 25.43 -22.73
N SER A 93 -13.68 25.21 -23.65
CA SER A 93 -13.97 24.93 -25.06
C SER A 93 -14.60 23.56 -25.31
N GLY A 94 -14.46 22.62 -24.36
CA GLY A 94 -14.84 21.23 -24.54
C GLY A 94 -13.82 20.39 -25.31
N LEU A 95 -12.66 20.95 -25.67
CA LEU A 95 -11.64 20.26 -26.47
C LEU A 95 -10.78 19.30 -25.65
N PHE A 96 -10.50 19.60 -24.40
CA PHE A 96 -9.65 18.78 -23.54
C PHE A 96 -10.43 18.11 -22.42
N ALA A 97 -10.13 16.83 -22.18
CA ALA A 97 -10.50 16.16 -20.94
C ALA A 97 -9.24 15.64 -20.24
N VAL A 98 -9.22 15.81 -18.91
CA VAL A 98 -8.05 15.51 -18.07
C VAL A 98 -8.46 14.64 -16.89
N VAL A 99 -7.74 13.55 -16.69
CA VAL A 99 -7.74 12.75 -15.45
C VAL A 99 -6.45 13.02 -14.70
N HIS A 100 -6.51 13.09 -13.36
CA HIS A 100 -5.39 13.50 -12.54
C HIS A 100 -5.37 12.75 -11.21
N ASN A 101 -4.21 12.24 -10.86
CA ASN A 101 -3.85 11.81 -9.51
C ASN A 101 -2.76 12.74 -8.98
N GLY A 102 -2.92 13.26 -7.78
CA GLY A 102 -2.00 14.19 -7.16
C GLY A 102 -2.69 15.45 -6.66
N ILE A 103 -1.90 16.50 -6.42
CA ILE A 103 -2.38 17.82 -5.99
C ILE A 103 -1.61 18.90 -6.76
N ILE A 104 -2.33 19.82 -7.40
CA ILE A 104 -1.76 21.03 -7.99
C ILE A 104 -1.71 22.12 -6.91
N GLU A 105 -0.58 22.28 -6.27
CA GLU A 105 -0.41 23.15 -5.08
C GLU A 105 -0.70 24.63 -5.36
N ASN A 106 -0.32 25.11 -6.54
CA ASN A 106 -0.52 26.49 -6.94
C ASN A 106 -1.87 26.75 -7.65
N TYR A 107 -2.85 25.80 -7.56
CA TYR A 107 -4.12 25.87 -8.28
C TYR A 107 -4.91 27.15 -8.00
N ALA A 108 -4.93 27.64 -6.76
CA ALA A 108 -5.68 28.84 -6.40
C ALA A 108 -5.17 30.09 -7.14
N LEU A 109 -3.85 30.25 -7.27
CA LEU A 109 -3.21 31.32 -8.02
C LEU A 109 -3.52 31.21 -9.51
N LEU A 110 -3.41 30.02 -10.08
CA LEU A 110 -3.68 29.75 -11.49
C LEU A 110 -5.16 29.97 -11.83
N ARG A 111 -6.07 29.53 -10.96
CA ARG A 111 -7.52 29.77 -11.06
C ARG A 111 -7.83 31.26 -11.12
N ALA A 112 -7.27 32.05 -10.20
CA ALA A 112 -7.47 33.51 -10.19
C ALA A 112 -6.96 34.17 -11.49
N ARG A 113 -5.79 33.76 -11.99
CA ARG A 113 -5.22 34.26 -13.26
C ARG A 113 -6.09 33.93 -14.47
N LEU A 114 -6.60 32.70 -14.56
CA LEU A 114 -7.46 32.25 -15.66
C LEU A 114 -8.84 32.92 -15.59
N THR A 115 -9.40 33.10 -14.39
CA THR A 115 -10.66 33.85 -14.20
C THR A 115 -10.53 35.29 -14.69
N ALA A 116 -9.41 35.96 -14.42
CA ALA A 116 -9.12 37.29 -14.93
C ALA A 116 -8.99 37.36 -16.46
N LYS A 117 -8.77 36.21 -17.13
CA LYS A 117 -8.73 36.05 -18.59
C LYS A 117 -10.06 35.57 -19.20
N GLY A 118 -11.13 35.46 -18.38
CA GLY A 118 -12.47 35.10 -18.84
C GLY A 118 -12.79 33.60 -18.77
N TYR A 119 -11.94 32.78 -18.15
CA TYR A 119 -12.25 31.37 -17.92
C TYR A 119 -13.20 31.22 -16.72
N THR A 120 -14.16 30.31 -16.86
CA THR A 120 -15.11 29.94 -15.83
C THR A 120 -14.80 28.57 -15.28
N PHE A 121 -14.98 28.37 -13.99
CA PHE A 121 -14.72 27.10 -13.33
C PHE A 121 -16.04 26.52 -12.83
N ARG A 122 -16.25 25.23 -13.05
CA ARG A 122 -17.48 24.51 -12.67
C ARG A 122 -17.27 23.68 -11.42
N SER A 123 -16.06 23.13 -11.26
CA SER A 123 -15.71 22.26 -10.14
C SER A 123 -14.93 23.00 -9.06
N GLU A 124 -14.85 22.36 -7.90
CA GLU A 124 -14.01 22.80 -6.77
C GLU A 124 -12.62 22.13 -6.81
N THR A 125 -12.36 21.30 -7.83
CA THR A 125 -11.12 20.54 -7.94
C THR A 125 -9.95 21.42 -8.38
N ASP A 126 -8.77 21.10 -7.91
CA ASP A 126 -7.50 21.65 -8.40
C ASP A 126 -7.24 21.23 -9.86
N THR A 127 -7.72 20.07 -10.28
CA THR A 127 -7.53 19.50 -11.61
C THR A 127 -8.16 20.32 -12.74
N GLU A 128 -9.28 20.99 -12.50
CA GLU A 128 -9.92 21.80 -13.53
C GLU A 128 -9.01 22.91 -14.03
N VAL A 129 -8.07 23.40 -13.20
CA VAL A 129 -7.07 24.38 -13.60
C VAL A 129 -6.20 23.85 -14.74
N VAL A 130 -5.84 22.55 -14.70
CA VAL A 130 -5.04 21.90 -15.76
C VAL A 130 -5.80 21.90 -17.08
N ALA A 131 -7.08 21.52 -17.07
CA ALA A 131 -7.91 21.54 -18.29
C ALA A 131 -8.05 22.95 -18.87
N GLN A 132 -8.23 23.96 -18.03
CA GLN A 132 -8.36 25.36 -18.47
C GLN A 132 -7.01 25.93 -18.96
N LEU A 133 -5.88 25.56 -18.37
CA LEU A 133 -4.55 25.94 -18.85
C LEU A 133 -4.25 25.36 -20.24
N LEU A 134 -4.60 24.09 -20.47
CA LEU A 134 -4.46 23.46 -21.80
C LEU A 134 -5.23 24.23 -22.86
N ASP A 135 -6.47 24.57 -22.56
CA ASP A 135 -7.32 25.36 -23.45
C ASP A 135 -6.69 26.74 -23.75
N TYR A 136 -6.22 27.42 -22.71
CA TYR A 136 -5.57 28.73 -22.83
C TYR A 136 -4.33 28.69 -23.73
N TYR A 137 -3.42 27.72 -23.50
CA TYR A 137 -2.21 27.62 -24.29
C TYR A 137 -2.46 27.09 -25.70
N TYR A 138 -3.41 26.17 -25.87
CA TYR A 138 -3.81 25.63 -27.15
C TYR A 138 -4.47 26.69 -28.07
N ALA A 139 -5.25 27.60 -27.48
CA ALA A 139 -5.84 28.71 -28.26
C ALA A 139 -4.79 29.59 -28.96
N ALA A 140 -3.59 29.69 -28.38
CA ALA A 140 -2.48 30.46 -28.94
C ALA A 140 -1.59 29.64 -29.89
N SER A 141 -1.23 28.41 -29.53
CA SER A 141 -0.25 27.59 -30.26
C SER A 141 -0.86 26.75 -31.40
N ARG A 142 -2.11 26.29 -31.20
CA ARG A 142 -2.76 25.26 -32.04
C ARG A 142 -1.96 23.95 -32.13
N ASP A 143 -1.05 23.74 -31.16
CA ASP A 143 -0.25 22.53 -31.02
C ASP A 143 -0.49 21.94 -29.62
N VAL A 144 -0.98 20.69 -29.58
CA VAL A 144 -1.32 20.01 -28.33
C VAL A 144 -0.07 19.75 -27.50
N PHE A 145 1.05 19.37 -28.14
CA PHE A 145 2.30 19.10 -27.42
C PHE A 145 2.87 20.37 -26.77
N GLU A 146 2.84 21.49 -27.50
CA GLU A 146 3.27 22.78 -26.99
C GLU A 146 2.36 23.31 -25.87
N ALA A 147 1.05 23.11 -26.00
CA ALA A 147 0.08 23.46 -24.97
C ALA A 147 0.32 22.67 -23.66
N VAL A 148 0.58 21.35 -23.78
CA VAL A 148 0.91 20.51 -22.61
C VAL A 148 2.22 20.95 -21.96
N ASN A 149 3.27 21.22 -22.73
CA ASN A 149 4.55 21.69 -22.20
C ASN A 149 4.42 23.02 -21.44
N SER A 150 3.65 23.95 -22.00
CA SER A 150 3.39 25.25 -21.36
C SER A 150 2.58 25.07 -20.07
N MET A 151 1.60 24.19 -20.05
CA MET A 151 0.82 23.85 -18.87
C MET A 151 1.70 23.21 -17.79
N LEU A 152 2.52 22.19 -18.13
CA LEU A 152 3.44 21.54 -17.20
C LEU A 152 4.47 22.49 -16.59
N SER A 153 4.88 23.53 -17.34
CA SER A 153 5.78 24.57 -16.82
C SER A 153 5.10 25.54 -15.87
N ALA A 154 3.76 25.60 -15.86
CA ALA A 154 2.99 26.53 -15.04
C ALA A 154 2.49 25.91 -13.74
N VAL A 155 2.32 24.58 -13.68
CA VAL A 155 1.80 23.86 -12.50
C VAL A 155 2.90 23.47 -11.55
N GLU A 156 2.60 23.57 -10.24
CA GLU A 156 3.46 23.12 -9.14
C GLU A 156 2.74 22.03 -8.36
N GLY A 157 3.49 21.06 -7.80
CA GLY A 157 2.97 19.94 -7.03
C GLY A 157 3.16 18.59 -7.69
N ALA A 158 2.48 17.56 -7.16
CA ALA A 158 2.53 16.18 -7.63
C ALA A 158 1.41 15.90 -8.64
N TYR A 159 1.72 15.21 -9.75
CA TYR A 159 0.71 14.83 -10.73
C TYR A 159 1.05 13.56 -11.51
N ALA A 160 0.02 12.76 -11.77
CA ALA A 160 -0.06 11.82 -12.88
C ALA A 160 -1.27 12.22 -13.72
N LEU A 161 -1.03 12.57 -14.97
CA LEU A 161 -2.03 13.12 -15.89
C LEU A 161 -2.27 12.18 -17.06
N GLY A 162 -3.56 11.96 -17.39
CA GLY A 162 -4.01 11.43 -18.67
C GLY A 162 -4.83 12.50 -19.37
N ILE A 163 -4.44 12.87 -20.59
CA ILE A 163 -5.01 14.00 -21.34
C ILE A 163 -5.44 13.53 -22.72
N VAL A 164 -6.68 13.83 -23.10
CA VAL A 164 -7.20 13.63 -24.44
C VAL A 164 -7.67 14.97 -25.02
N CYS A 165 -7.51 15.13 -26.33
CA CYS A 165 -7.91 16.32 -27.06
C CYS A 165 -8.78 15.93 -28.25
N ALA A 166 -9.95 16.58 -28.42
CA ALA A 166 -10.86 16.33 -29.52
C ALA A 166 -10.23 16.62 -30.91
N ASP A 167 -9.33 17.61 -30.98
CA ASP A 167 -8.62 17.96 -32.23
C ASP A 167 -7.45 17.01 -32.55
N ALA A 168 -7.13 16.06 -31.65
CA ALA A 168 -6.09 15.06 -31.81
C ALA A 168 -6.58 13.67 -31.39
N PRO A 169 -7.58 13.09 -32.11
CA PRO A 169 -8.27 11.87 -31.69
C PRO A 169 -7.45 10.59 -31.90
N ASP A 170 -6.21 10.70 -32.32
CA ASP A 170 -5.27 9.61 -32.58
C ASP A 170 -4.25 9.40 -31.43
N ARG A 171 -4.30 10.25 -30.41
CA ARG A 171 -3.27 10.23 -29.34
C ARG A 171 -3.79 10.57 -27.96
N LEU A 172 -3.24 9.84 -27.00
CA LEU A 172 -3.35 10.07 -25.58
C LEU A 172 -2.04 10.65 -25.07
N ILE A 173 -2.08 11.63 -24.18
CA ILE A 173 -0.88 12.22 -23.58
C ILE A 173 -0.84 11.86 -22.10
N ALA A 174 0.32 11.41 -21.63
CA ALA A 174 0.62 11.11 -20.26
C ALA A 174 1.75 12.01 -19.75
N ALA A 175 1.63 12.52 -18.53
CA ALA A 175 2.71 13.25 -17.86
C ALA A 175 2.75 12.87 -16.37
N ARG A 176 3.96 12.82 -15.80
CA ARG A 176 4.15 12.37 -14.43
C ARG A 176 5.13 13.26 -13.68
N LYS A 177 4.81 13.51 -12.38
CA LYS A 177 5.71 14.02 -11.35
C LYS A 177 5.18 13.58 -9.97
N ASP A 178 6.00 12.86 -9.20
CA ASP A 178 5.74 12.41 -7.81
C ASP A 178 4.48 11.53 -7.61
N ALA A 179 3.71 11.21 -8.67
CA ALA A 179 2.56 10.32 -8.62
C ALA A 179 2.72 9.16 -9.61
N PRO A 180 2.32 7.91 -9.28
CA PRO A 180 2.59 6.75 -10.14
C PRO A 180 1.82 6.81 -11.46
N LEU A 181 2.53 6.56 -12.56
CA LEU A 181 1.98 6.38 -13.90
C LEU A 181 2.89 5.44 -14.70
N LEU A 182 2.30 4.54 -15.46
CA LEU A 182 2.97 3.60 -16.32
C LEU A 182 2.31 3.55 -17.71
N LEU A 183 3.08 3.06 -18.67
CA LEU A 183 2.69 2.88 -20.06
C LEU A 183 2.60 1.38 -20.34
N GLY A 184 1.55 0.94 -21.02
CA GLY A 184 1.37 -0.45 -21.44
C GLY A 184 1.46 -0.57 -22.96
N TYR A 185 2.19 -1.57 -23.42
CA TYR A 185 2.41 -1.86 -24.84
C TYR A 185 1.59 -3.06 -25.27
N GLY A 186 0.68 -2.89 -26.21
CA GLY A 186 -0.14 -3.95 -26.81
C GLY A 186 0.08 -4.06 -28.31
N ASP A 187 -0.58 -5.01 -28.95
CA ASP A 187 -0.52 -5.21 -30.40
C ASP A 187 -1.59 -4.33 -31.09
N GLY A 188 -1.16 -3.24 -31.70
CA GLY A 188 -2.06 -2.26 -32.33
C GLY A 188 -2.90 -1.45 -31.33
N GLU A 189 -2.52 -1.47 -30.07
CA GLU A 189 -3.16 -0.72 -28.99
C GLU A 189 -2.15 -0.41 -27.88
N ASN A 190 -2.34 0.70 -27.18
CA ASN A 190 -1.47 1.10 -26.09
C ASN A 190 -2.26 1.75 -24.94
N PHE A 191 -1.66 1.75 -23.76
CA PHE A 191 -2.34 2.09 -22.51
C PHE A 191 -1.53 3.04 -21.65
N ILE A 192 -2.23 3.76 -20.78
CA ILE A 192 -1.66 4.33 -19.56
C ILE A 192 -2.43 3.80 -18.35
N ALA A 193 -1.75 3.62 -17.22
CA ALA A 193 -2.41 3.28 -15.96
C ALA A 193 -1.61 3.80 -14.76
N SER A 194 -2.32 4.05 -13.66
CA SER A 194 -1.68 4.37 -12.38
C SER A 194 -1.21 3.13 -11.61
N ASP A 195 -1.61 1.92 -12.06
CA ASP A 195 -1.20 0.65 -11.48
C ASP A 195 -1.27 -0.46 -12.54
N VAL A 196 -0.31 -1.37 -12.48
CA VAL A 196 -0.19 -2.48 -13.45
C VAL A 196 -1.41 -3.41 -13.45
N THR A 197 -2.07 -3.58 -12.31
CA THR A 197 -3.25 -4.46 -12.19
C THR A 197 -4.37 -4.09 -13.15
N ALA A 198 -4.48 -2.81 -13.54
CA ALA A 198 -5.45 -2.35 -14.53
C ALA A 198 -5.22 -2.94 -15.93
N LEU A 199 -3.98 -3.32 -16.27
CA LEU A 199 -3.58 -3.67 -17.63
C LEU A 199 -3.37 -5.17 -17.84
N LEU A 200 -3.28 -5.99 -16.80
CA LEU A 200 -2.85 -7.40 -16.87
C LEU A 200 -3.66 -8.29 -17.82
N ARG A 201 -4.92 -7.93 -18.14
CA ARG A 201 -5.73 -8.64 -19.16
C ARG A 201 -5.38 -8.24 -20.60
N HIS A 202 -4.83 -7.06 -20.79
CA HIS A 202 -4.57 -6.49 -22.10
C HIS A 202 -3.10 -6.58 -22.47
N THR A 203 -2.21 -6.28 -21.52
CA THR A 203 -0.76 -6.38 -21.72
C THR A 203 -0.03 -6.63 -20.42
N ARG A 204 1.13 -7.29 -20.52
CA ARG A 204 2.09 -7.50 -19.45
C ARG A 204 3.39 -6.73 -19.68
N ASP A 205 3.54 -6.12 -20.85
CA ASP A 205 4.73 -5.36 -21.24
C ASP A 205 4.52 -3.89 -20.92
N ILE A 206 5.25 -3.40 -19.93
CA ILE A 206 5.07 -2.06 -19.40
C ILE A 206 6.38 -1.28 -19.31
N VAL A 207 6.24 0.03 -19.27
CA VAL A 207 7.30 0.99 -18.94
C VAL A 207 6.83 1.89 -17.81
N TYR A 208 7.62 2.02 -16.76
CA TYR A 208 7.37 3.00 -15.70
C TYR A 208 7.88 4.37 -16.13
N MET A 209 7.03 5.39 -16.01
CA MET A 209 7.45 6.77 -16.22
C MET A 209 8.24 7.28 -15.00
N ASP A 210 9.21 8.15 -15.23
CA ASP A 210 9.93 8.88 -14.20
C ASP A 210 9.42 10.31 -14.05
N ASP A 211 9.83 11.01 -13.00
CA ASP A 211 9.39 12.37 -12.73
C ASP A 211 9.85 13.35 -13.82
N GLY A 212 8.95 14.21 -14.25
CA GLY A 212 9.17 15.16 -15.31
C GLY A 212 9.00 14.63 -16.74
N GLU A 213 8.78 13.31 -16.90
CA GLU A 213 8.56 12.71 -18.22
C GLU A 213 7.17 13.00 -18.77
N LEU A 214 7.12 13.01 -20.10
CA LEU A 214 5.90 13.14 -20.91
C LEU A 214 5.89 12.04 -21.96
N ALA A 215 4.74 11.39 -22.18
CA ALA A 215 4.58 10.39 -23.23
C ALA A 215 3.42 10.77 -24.18
N ILE A 216 3.64 10.55 -25.46
CA ILE A 216 2.60 10.55 -26.50
C ILE A 216 2.33 9.10 -26.86
N VAL A 217 1.12 8.66 -26.58
CA VAL A 217 0.65 7.29 -26.76
C VAL A 217 -0.31 7.26 -27.94
N THR A 218 0.00 6.45 -28.96
CA THR A 218 -0.83 6.23 -30.15
C THR A 218 -1.04 4.73 -30.36
N CYS A 219 -1.97 4.31 -31.19
CA CYS A 219 -2.15 2.88 -31.51
C CYS A 219 -0.88 2.26 -32.15
N GLY A 220 -0.08 3.06 -32.85
CA GLY A 220 1.15 2.61 -33.52
C GLY A 220 2.40 2.60 -32.66
N GLY A 221 2.33 3.08 -31.41
CA GLY A 221 3.46 3.09 -30.49
C GLY A 221 3.47 4.27 -29.53
N ILE A 222 4.47 4.27 -28.66
CA ILE A 222 4.64 5.26 -27.59
C ILE A 222 5.96 6.00 -27.79
N ARG A 223 5.92 7.33 -27.65
CA ARG A 223 7.12 8.18 -27.63
C ARG A 223 7.23 8.85 -26.27
N ILE A 224 8.36 8.66 -25.61
CA ILE A 224 8.64 9.18 -24.27
C ILE A 224 9.65 10.32 -24.39
N TYR A 225 9.44 11.37 -23.62
CA TYR A 225 10.29 12.55 -23.57
C TYR A 225 10.75 12.79 -22.13
N ASP A 226 12.03 13.15 -21.95
CA ASP A 226 12.59 13.54 -20.65
C ASP A 226 12.07 14.93 -20.19
N GLU A 227 12.48 15.38 -19.02
CA GLU A 227 12.14 16.70 -18.46
C GLU A 227 12.53 17.86 -19.41
N ARG A 228 13.58 17.67 -20.25
CA ARG A 228 14.03 18.64 -21.26
C ARG A 228 13.35 18.44 -22.62
N ARG A 229 12.32 17.60 -22.68
CA ARG A 229 11.55 17.28 -23.89
C ARG A 229 12.40 16.65 -25.03
N ARG A 230 13.47 15.96 -24.67
CA ARG A 230 14.23 15.13 -25.61
C ARG A 230 13.63 13.74 -25.64
N PRO A 231 13.48 13.12 -26.81
CA PRO A 231 13.00 11.74 -26.91
C PRO A 231 14.00 10.79 -26.22
N ILE A 232 13.46 9.85 -25.46
CA ILE A 232 14.24 8.82 -24.74
C ILE A 232 13.65 7.45 -24.98
N GLU A 233 14.50 6.44 -24.86
CA GLU A 233 14.10 5.03 -24.80
C GLU A 233 14.20 4.55 -23.34
N LYS A 234 13.31 3.66 -22.94
CA LYS A 234 13.27 3.10 -21.57
C LYS A 234 13.23 1.59 -21.62
N GLU A 235 13.67 0.97 -20.54
CA GLU A 235 13.59 -0.46 -20.35
C GLU A 235 12.15 -0.93 -20.23
N HIS A 236 11.81 -1.99 -20.94
CA HIS A 236 10.53 -2.65 -20.86
C HIS A 236 10.56 -3.70 -19.76
N HIS A 237 9.54 -3.74 -18.94
CA HIS A 237 9.35 -4.72 -17.89
C HIS A 237 8.22 -5.66 -18.25
N HIS A 238 8.48 -6.97 -18.20
CA HIS A 238 7.43 -7.98 -18.33
C HIS A 238 6.90 -8.37 -16.95
N ILE A 239 5.59 -8.36 -16.78
CA ILE A 239 4.92 -8.66 -15.51
C ILE A 239 4.42 -10.10 -15.52
N ASP A 240 5.04 -10.94 -14.71
CA ASP A 240 4.72 -12.38 -14.60
C ASP A 240 3.54 -12.68 -13.65
N TRP A 241 2.84 -11.68 -13.15
CA TRP A 241 1.71 -11.91 -12.24
C TRP A 241 0.58 -12.63 -12.95
N ASP A 242 0.02 -13.64 -12.28
CA ASP A 242 -1.16 -14.31 -12.74
C ASP A 242 -2.38 -13.39 -12.65
N VAL A 243 -3.16 -13.29 -13.71
CA VAL A 243 -4.40 -12.50 -13.75
C VAL A 243 -5.39 -13.06 -12.73
N ASP A 244 -5.44 -14.39 -12.57
CA ASP A 244 -6.33 -15.06 -11.61
C ASP A 244 -5.93 -14.77 -10.15
N ALA A 245 -4.67 -14.41 -9.89
CA ALA A 245 -4.21 -14.00 -8.57
C ALA A 245 -4.87 -12.68 -8.10
N ALA A 246 -5.30 -11.83 -9.03
CA ALA A 246 -6.04 -10.60 -8.75
C ALA A 246 -7.56 -10.81 -8.65
N GLU A 247 -8.05 -12.06 -8.68
CA GLU A 247 -9.46 -12.42 -8.51
C GLU A 247 -9.70 -13.07 -7.13
N LYS A 248 -10.95 -13.08 -6.66
CA LYS A 248 -11.29 -13.62 -5.32
C LYS A 248 -11.08 -15.13 -5.16
N GLY A 249 -10.99 -15.90 -6.26
CA GLY A 249 -10.68 -17.33 -6.22
C GLY A 249 -11.64 -18.18 -5.37
N GLY A 250 -12.93 -17.80 -5.31
CA GLY A 250 -13.96 -18.52 -4.53
C GLY A 250 -14.14 -18.03 -3.09
N TYR A 251 -13.34 -17.07 -2.63
CA TYR A 251 -13.53 -16.43 -1.32
C TYR A 251 -14.56 -15.29 -1.39
N ASP A 252 -15.28 -15.06 -0.30
CA ASP A 252 -16.25 -13.96 -0.22
C ASP A 252 -15.58 -12.58 -0.32
N HIS A 253 -14.37 -12.45 0.27
CA HIS A 253 -13.59 -11.20 0.34
C HIS A 253 -12.13 -11.41 -0.05
N PHE A 254 -11.50 -10.39 -0.65
CA PHE A 254 -10.07 -10.39 -0.92
C PHE A 254 -9.24 -10.53 0.35
N MET A 255 -9.61 -9.84 1.42
CA MET A 255 -8.88 -9.94 2.69
C MET A 255 -8.83 -11.38 3.21
N LEU A 256 -9.92 -12.14 3.13
CA LEU A 256 -9.93 -13.54 3.56
C LEU A 256 -9.01 -14.39 2.68
N LYS A 257 -9.11 -14.24 1.35
CA LYS A 257 -8.19 -14.89 0.40
C LYS A 257 -6.74 -14.60 0.77
N GLU A 258 -6.40 -13.34 0.96
CA GLU A 258 -5.04 -12.88 1.24
C GLU A 258 -4.51 -13.36 2.61
N ILE A 259 -5.39 -13.54 3.60
CA ILE A 259 -5.04 -14.22 4.87
C ILE A 259 -4.69 -15.69 4.61
N TYR A 260 -5.49 -16.41 3.79
CA TYR A 260 -5.24 -17.82 3.47
C TYR A 260 -4.07 -18.03 2.49
N GLU A 261 -3.66 -17.00 1.75
CA GLU A 261 -2.48 -17.03 0.89
C GLU A 261 -1.15 -16.83 1.63
N GLN A 262 -1.16 -16.49 2.92
CA GLN A 262 0.07 -16.22 3.69
C GLN A 262 1.08 -17.37 3.66
N PRO A 263 0.69 -18.67 3.83
CA PRO A 263 1.64 -19.78 3.71
C PRO A 263 2.42 -19.76 2.39
N ASP A 264 1.71 -19.62 1.28
CA ASP A 264 2.31 -19.59 -0.06
C ASP A 264 3.13 -18.31 -0.29
N ALA A 265 2.67 -17.18 0.21
CA ALA A 265 3.39 -15.91 0.11
C ALA A 265 4.72 -15.95 0.87
N ILE A 266 4.74 -16.53 2.08
CA ILE A 266 5.97 -16.76 2.85
C ILE A 266 6.90 -17.73 2.10
N ALA A 267 6.36 -18.85 1.57
CA ALA A 267 7.16 -19.80 0.79
C ALA A 267 7.85 -19.11 -0.41
N ARG A 268 7.12 -18.26 -1.14
CA ARG A 268 7.72 -17.47 -2.24
C ARG A 268 8.78 -16.49 -1.74
N ALA A 269 8.52 -15.80 -0.62
CA ALA A 269 9.46 -14.81 -0.05
C ALA A 269 10.80 -15.44 0.38
N ILE A 270 10.81 -16.70 0.80
CA ILE A 270 12.03 -17.40 1.23
C ILE A 270 12.71 -18.18 0.09
N THR A 271 11.99 -18.43 -1.02
CA THR A 271 12.53 -19.21 -2.15
C THR A 271 13.79 -18.56 -2.70
N GLY A 272 14.87 -19.36 -2.80
CA GLY A 272 16.19 -18.94 -3.27
C GLY A 272 17.01 -18.12 -2.27
N ARG A 273 16.43 -17.72 -1.13
CA ARG A 273 17.08 -16.93 -0.06
C ARG A 273 17.61 -17.79 1.09
N ILE A 274 17.23 -19.06 1.15
CA ILE A 274 17.83 -20.05 2.05
C ILE A 274 18.42 -21.16 1.16
N ARG A 275 19.73 -21.43 1.34
CA ARG A 275 20.46 -22.48 0.62
C ARG A 275 21.39 -23.19 1.60
N ASP A 276 21.29 -24.51 1.68
CA ASP A 276 22.11 -25.34 2.57
C ASP A 276 22.12 -24.85 4.03
N GLY A 277 20.95 -24.42 4.53
CA GLY A 277 20.77 -23.91 5.89
C GLY A 277 21.39 -22.52 6.13
N ARG A 278 21.72 -21.78 5.07
CA ARG A 278 22.26 -20.41 5.17
C ARG A 278 21.39 -19.42 4.40
N VAL A 279 21.30 -18.21 4.94
CA VAL A 279 20.64 -17.09 4.26
C VAL A 279 21.56 -16.51 3.19
N VAL A 280 21.03 -16.35 1.99
CA VAL A 280 21.73 -15.75 0.83
C VAL A 280 20.85 -14.63 0.27
N LEU A 281 21.36 -13.41 0.30
CA LEU A 281 20.67 -12.22 -0.23
C LEU A 281 21.49 -11.64 -1.39
N SER A 282 21.43 -12.31 -2.54
CA SER A 282 22.20 -11.94 -3.75
C SER A 282 21.82 -10.60 -4.36
N ASP A 283 20.63 -10.08 -4.00
CA ASP A 283 20.11 -8.79 -4.48
C ASP A 283 20.74 -7.59 -3.75
N LEU A 284 21.47 -7.84 -2.64
CA LEU A 284 22.17 -6.78 -1.90
C LEU A 284 23.52 -6.47 -2.54
N THR A 285 23.78 -5.18 -2.72
CA THR A 285 25.07 -4.69 -3.21
C THR A 285 26.00 -4.26 -2.09
N MET A 286 25.52 -4.25 -0.83
CA MET A 286 26.34 -3.96 0.35
C MET A 286 27.42 -5.02 0.53
N THR A 287 28.66 -4.57 0.67
CA THR A 287 29.79 -5.44 0.99
C THR A 287 29.82 -5.82 2.47
N ASP A 288 30.45 -6.95 2.80
CA ASP A 288 30.71 -7.36 4.20
C ASP A 288 31.36 -6.25 5.03
N ARG A 289 32.24 -5.47 4.42
CA ARG A 289 32.90 -4.36 5.08
C ARG A 289 31.92 -3.27 5.46
N GLU A 290 31.06 -2.85 4.55
CA GLU A 290 30.03 -1.84 4.81
C GLU A 290 29.08 -2.30 5.91
N ILE A 291 28.68 -3.60 5.90
CA ILE A 291 27.84 -4.18 6.96
C ILE A 291 28.56 -4.15 8.33
N ARG A 292 29.85 -4.47 8.38
CA ARG A 292 30.64 -4.41 9.63
C ARG A 292 30.81 -3.00 10.16
N GLU A 293 30.88 -2.01 9.28
CA GLU A 293 31.06 -0.59 9.61
C GLU A 293 29.72 0.11 9.92
N LEU A 294 28.56 -0.57 9.84
CA LEU A 294 27.25 0.02 10.19
C LEU A 294 27.23 0.53 11.64
N GLY A 295 26.89 1.81 11.79
CA GLY A 295 26.72 2.45 13.10
C GLY A 295 25.37 2.08 13.73
N ARG A 296 24.29 2.32 13.00
CA ARG A 296 22.91 2.03 13.41
C ARG A 296 22.02 1.73 12.22
N VAL A 297 20.84 1.22 12.51
CA VAL A 297 19.75 0.99 11.56
C VAL A 297 18.58 1.89 11.92
N CYS A 298 17.99 2.56 10.94
CA CYS A 298 16.74 3.28 11.09
C CYS A 298 15.69 2.66 10.17
N ILE A 299 14.54 2.26 10.69
CA ILE A 299 13.41 1.74 9.90
C ILE A 299 12.38 2.83 9.76
N VAL A 300 11.97 3.14 8.54
CA VAL A 300 11.01 4.20 8.24
C VAL A 300 9.86 3.64 7.42
N ALA A 301 8.63 3.82 7.89
CA ALA A 301 7.44 3.28 7.24
C ALA A 301 6.15 3.95 7.72
N CYS A 302 5.01 3.56 7.12
CA CYS A 302 3.66 3.96 7.50
C CYS A 302 2.79 2.74 7.82
N GLY A 303 1.78 2.90 8.68
CA GLY A 303 0.74 1.91 8.94
C GLY A 303 1.27 0.53 9.35
N SER A 304 0.77 -0.53 8.73
CA SER A 304 1.21 -1.91 9.01
C SER A 304 2.70 -2.11 8.77
N SER A 305 3.29 -1.46 7.77
CA SER A 305 4.74 -1.53 7.52
C SER A 305 5.55 -0.88 8.66
N TYR A 306 5.01 0.16 9.33
CA TYR A 306 5.61 0.70 10.56
C TYR A 306 5.58 -0.33 11.69
N HIS A 307 4.48 -1.10 11.83
CA HIS A 307 4.39 -2.18 12.82
C HIS A 307 5.35 -3.34 12.51
N VAL A 308 5.61 -3.64 11.22
CA VAL A 308 6.73 -4.53 10.84
C VAL A 308 8.05 -3.98 11.37
N GLY A 309 8.29 -2.68 11.23
CA GLY A 309 9.45 -2.01 11.81
C GLY A 309 9.54 -2.17 13.32
N MET A 310 8.40 -2.08 14.03
CA MET A 310 8.35 -2.27 15.50
C MET A 310 8.74 -3.70 15.92
N VAL A 311 8.30 -4.74 15.19
CA VAL A 311 8.80 -6.12 15.38
C VAL A 311 10.29 -6.19 15.02
N GLY A 312 10.65 -5.60 13.87
CA GLY A 312 12.01 -5.57 13.35
C GLY A 312 13.02 -4.94 14.31
N LYS A 313 12.62 -3.91 15.05
CA LYS A 313 13.47 -3.31 16.11
C LYS A 313 13.96 -4.38 17.09
N TYR A 314 13.06 -5.13 17.68
CA TYR A 314 13.42 -6.16 18.68
C TYR A 314 14.27 -7.27 18.06
N VAL A 315 13.94 -7.70 16.85
CA VAL A 315 14.66 -8.78 16.15
C VAL A 315 16.05 -8.32 15.72
N LEU A 316 16.16 -7.18 15.03
CA LEU A 316 17.43 -6.70 14.52
C LEU A 316 18.39 -6.27 15.65
N GLU A 317 17.91 -5.58 16.70
CA GLU A 317 18.75 -5.25 17.86
C GLU A 317 19.35 -6.49 18.50
N ARG A 318 18.57 -7.59 18.58
CA ARG A 318 19.02 -8.87 19.13
C ARG A 318 20.05 -9.55 18.22
N LEU A 319 19.80 -9.58 16.91
CA LEU A 319 20.67 -10.24 15.93
C LEU A 319 21.94 -9.43 15.59
N LEU A 320 21.82 -8.11 15.44
CA LEU A 320 22.93 -7.27 14.97
C LEU A 320 23.75 -6.66 16.10
N ARG A 321 23.20 -6.56 17.30
CA ARG A 321 23.79 -5.82 18.44
C ARG A 321 24.16 -4.39 18.05
N ARG A 322 23.30 -3.75 17.29
CA ARG A 322 23.35 -2.35 16.86
C ARG A 322 22.06 -1.65 17.25
N PRO A 323 22.07 -0.34 17.54
CA PRO A 323 20.85 0.42 17.78
C PRO A 323 19.94 0.39 16.55
N VAL A 324 18.64 0.13 16.78
CA VAL A 324 17.60 0.18 15.75
C VAL A 324 16.54 1.18 16.16
N GLU A 325 16.36 2.22 15.38
CA GLU A 325 15.32 3.22 15.54
C GLU A 325 14.17 2.94 14.57
N VAL A 326 12.94 3.20 14.99
CA VAL A 326 11.76 3.07 14.12
C VAL A 326 10.99 4.37 14.14
N SER A 327 10.75 4.95 12.96
CA SER A 327 10.05 6.22 12.82
C SER A 327 8.90 6.12 11.85
N LEU A 328 7.81 6.83 12.13
CA LEU A 328 6.77 7.10 11.14
C LEU A 328 7.36 7.95 10.01
N ALA A 329 7.10 7.61 8.77
CA ALA A 329 7.69 8.29 7.62
C ALA A 329 7.28 9.78 7.55
N SER A 330 6.03 10.09 7.89
CA SER A 330 5.52 11.47 7.99
C SER A 330 6.29 12.32 8.99
N GLU A 331 6.65 11.74 10.14
CA GLU A 331 7.40 12.44 11.18
C GLU A 331 8.89 12.52 10.86
N PHE A 332 9.48 11.42 10.34
CA PHE A 332 10.90 11.36 10.00
C PHE A 332 11.33 12.50 9.08
N ARG A 333 10.54 12.78 8.02
CA ARG A 333 10.90 13.80 7.02
C ARG A 333 10.99 15.22 7.60
N TYR A 334 10.28 15.51 8.70
CA TYR A 334 10.22 16.85 9.31
C TYR A 334 10.97 16.97 10.63
N SER A 335 11.46 15.86 11.19
CA SER A 335 12.13 15.84 12.50
C SER A 335 13.60 16.27 12.46
N ASP A 336 14.12 16.71 11.31
CA ASP A 336 15.56 16.96 11.10
C ASP A 336 16.41 15.73 11.50
N PRO A 337 16.18 14.55 10.87
CA PRO A 337 16.68 13.28 11.36
C PRO A 337 18.21 13.22 11.40
N ILE A 338 18.73 12.70 12.50
CA ILE A 338 20.17 12.52 12.68
C ILE A 338 20.57 11.20 12.02
N VAL A 339 20.69 11.18 10.70
CA VAL A 339 21.18 10.05 9.90
C VAL A 339 22.24 10.54 8.92
N GLY A 340 23.16 9.65 8.52
CA GLY A 340 24.23 10.03 7.60
C GLY A 340 25.06 8.84 7.13
N LYS A 341 26.27 9.13 6.66
CA LYS A 341 27.21 8.12 6.20
C LYS A 341 27.53 7.12 7.31
N GLY A 342 27.40 5.83 6.99
CA GLY A 342 27.57 4.72 7.94
C GLY A 342 26.26 4.29 8.64
N ASP A 343 25.15 4.99 8.41
CA ASP A 343 23.83 4.55 8.85
C ASP A 343 23.08 3.84 7.71
N LEU A 344 22.29 2.83 8.06
CA LEU A 344 21.37 2.15 7.15
C LEU A 344 19.93 2.63 7.44
N VAL A 345 19.25 3.15 6.43
CA VAL A 345 17.83 3.44 6.50
C VAL A 345 17.06 2.39 5.70
N ILE A 346 16.23 1.61 6.39
CA ILE A 346 15.36 0.60 5.80
C ILE A 346 13.98 1.22 5.60
N VAL A 347 13.55 1.32 4.35
CA VAL A 347 12.22 1.84 3.98
C VAL A 347 11.31 0.67 3.66
N ILE A 348 10.22 0.51 4.40
CA ILE A 348 9.27 -0.60 4.20
C ILE A 348 7.97 -0.05 3.62
N SER A 349 7.54 -0.59 2.47
CA SER A 349 6.27 -0.22 1.82
C SER A 349 5.74 -1.37 0.97
N GLN A 350 4.47 -1.71 1.12
CA GLN A 350 3.85 -2.74 0.27
C GLN A 350 3.79 -2.29 -1.19
N SER A 351 3.26 -1.11 -1.46
CA SER A 351 3.11 -0.58 -2.83
C SER A 351 4.41 -0.02 -3.41
N GLY A 352 5.35 0.40 -2.56
CA GLY A 352 6.51 1.17 -2.98
C GLY A 352 6.19 2.57 -3.55
N GLU A 353 4.95 3.06 -3.32
CA GLU A 353 4.44 4.34 -3.83
C GLU A 353 3.90 5.25 -2.71
N THR A 354 4.13 4.92 -1.45
CA THR A 354 3.68 5.74 -0.31
C THR A 354 4.46 7.04 -0.27
N LEU A 355 3.78 8.18 -0.40
CA LEU A 355 4.43 9.48 -0.56
C LEU A 355 5.34 9.84 0.62
N ASP A 356 4.86 9.69 1.86
CA ASP A 356 5.66 9.98 3.05
C ASP A 356 6.92 9.11 3.11
N SER A 357 6.79 7.81 2.78
CA SER A 357 7.95 6.89 2.75
C SER A 357 8.97 7.27 1.68
N MET A 358 8.49 7.75 0.53
CA MET A 358 9.33 8.29 -0.55
C MET A 358 10.07 9.55 -0.10
N ALA A 359 9.35 10.48 0.51
CA ALA A 359 9.95 11.73 1.00
C ALA A 359 10.99 11.47 2.10
N ALA A 360 10.69 10.53 3.02
CA ALA A 360 11.64 10.12 4.05
C ALA A 360 12.90 9.44 3.46
N LEU A 361 12.73 8.60 2.43
CA LEU A 361 13.84 8.02 1.65
C LEU A 361 14.74 9.11 1.07
N ARG A 362 14.15 10.08 0.37
CA ARG A 362 14.87 11.19 -0.27
C ARG A 362 15.63 12.03 0.76
N GLU A 363 15.00 12.33 1.91
CA GLU A 363 15.65 13.07 3.00
C GLU A 363 16.85 12.28 3.58
N ALA A 364 16.70 11.00 3.85
CA ALA A 364 17.78 10.14 4.33
C ALA A 364 18.93 10.04 3.32
N LYS A 365 18.61 9.87 2.04
CA LYS A 365 19.58 9.79 0.93
C LYS A 365 20.37 11.11 0.78
N LYS A 366 19.69 12.25 0.86
CA LYS A 366 20.30 13.60 0.85
C LYS A 366 21.32 13.77 1.98
N ARG A 367 21.10 13.14 3.14
CA ARG A 367 22.02 13.15 4.28
C ARG A 367 23.16 12.15 4.17
N GLY A 368 23.17 11.32 3.13
CA GLY A 368 24.24 10.38 2.85
C GLY A 368 24.08 9.01 3.51
N ALA A 369 22.90 8.70 4.06
CA ALA A 369 22.60 7.35 4.55
C ALA A 369 22.49 6.34 3.41
N ARG A 370 22.82 5.07 3.68
CA ARG A 370 22.53 3.96 2.78
C ARG A 370 21.04 3.62 2.86
N ILE A 371 20.40 3.49 1.71
CA ILE A 371 18.98 3.15 1.63
C ILE A 371 18.80 1.70 1.17
N LEU A 372 18.08 0.92 1.97
CA LEU A 372 17.58 -0.39 1.60
C LEU A 372 16.05 -0.36 1.66
N SER A 373 15.37 -0.81 0.62
CA SER A 373 13.91 -0.91 0.64
C SER A 373 13.42 -2.35 0.69
N ILE A 374 12.32 -2.57 1.44
CA ILE A 374 11.56 -3.81 1.45
C ILE A 374 10.19 -3.49 0.84
N VAL A 375 9.96 -3.93 -0.39
CA VAL A 375 8.76 -3.59 -1.17
C VAL A 375 8.19 -4.83 -1.87
N ASN A 376 6.90 -4.78 -2.23
CA ASN A 376 6.26 -5.88 -2.96
C ASN A 376 6.19 -5.63 -4.47
N VAL A 377 6.02 -4.37 -4.88
CA VAL A 377 5.84 -4.02 -6.30
C VAL A 377 7.19 -3.78 -6.96
N VAL A 378 7.50 -4.64 -7.93
CA VAL A 378 8.73 -4.53 -8.73
C VAL A 378 8.71 -3.23 -9.54
N GLY A 379 9.84 -2.52 -9.57
CA GLY A 379 9.98 -1.27 -10.31
C GLY A 379 9.21 -0.07 -9.72
N SER A 380 8.66 -0.19 -8.51
CA SER A 380 8.02 0.93 -7.81
C SER A 380 8.99 2.09 -7.57
N SER A 381 8.46 3.28 -7.31
CA SER A 381 9.25 4.49 -7.14
C SER A 381 10.27 4.38 -5.99
N ILE A 382 9.86 3.81 -4.83
CA ILE A 382 10.78 3.54 -3.71
C ILE A 382 11.88 2.55 -4.14
N ALA A 383 11.53 1.49 -4.89
CA ALA A 383 12.52 0.52 -5.38
C ALA A 383 13.57 1.19 -6.27
N ARG A 384 13.13 2.00 -7.24
CA ARG A 384 14.05 2.67 -8.18
C ARG A 384 14.98 3.69 -7.53
N GLU A 385 14.54 4.35 -6.45
CA GLU A 385 15.34 5.35 -5.74
C GLU A 385 16.25 4.77 -4.65
N SER A 386 16.08 3.51 -4.27
CA SER A 386 16.87 2.84 -3.25
C SER A 386 18.26 2.39 -3.77
N HIS A 387 19.22 2.21 -2.87
CA HIS A 387 20.51 1.63 -3.22
C HIS A 387 20.42 0.10 -3.30
N ASP A 388 19.62 -0.51 -2.42
CA ASP A 388 19.36 -1.94 -2.37
C ASP A 388 17.86 -2.18 -2.23
N VAL A 389 17.36 -3.27 -2.84
CA VAL A 389 15.94 -3.63 -2.82
C VAL A 389 15.77 -5.09 -2.48
N LEU A 390 14.92 -5.39 -1.51
CA LEU A 390 14.46 -6.74 -1.21
C LEU A 390 12.94 -6.81 -1.51
N TYR A 391 12.58 -7.55 -2.55
CA TYR A 391 11.18 -7.77 -2.89
C TYR A 391 10.57 -8.86 -1.99
N THR A 392 9.33 -8.63 -1.56
CA THR A 392 8.61 -9.57 -0.67
C THR A 392 7.96 -10.72 -1.41
N TRP A 393 7.74 -10.60 -2.71
CA TRP A 393 7.10 -11.62 -3.57
C TRP A 393 5.74 -12.12 -3.05
N ALA A 394 5.01 -11.26 -2.34
CA ALA A 394 3.68 -11.60 -1.81
C ALA A 394 2.61 -11.78 -2.90
N GLY A 395 2.90 -11.34 -4.14
CA GLY A 395 1.90 -11.23 -5.20
C GLY A 395 0.97 -10.03 -5.00
N PRO A 396 -0.05 -9.85 -5.85
CA PRO A 396 -0.99 -8.73 -5.72
C PRO A 396 -1.78 -8.83 -4.41
N GLU A 397 -1.92 -7.70 -3.71
CA GLU A 397 -2.71 -7.53 -2.51
C GLU A 397 -3.73 -6.42 -2.74
N ILE A 398 -5.02 -6.78 -2.76
CA ILE A 398 -6.13 -5.95 -3.22
C ILE A 398 -6.93 -5.35 -2.06
N ALA A 399 -7.16 -6.14 -0.99
CA ALA A 399 -7.84 -5.64 0.20
C ALA A 399 -7.11 -4.42 0.77
N VAL A 400 -7.86 -3.40 1.16
CA VAL A 400 -7.27 -2.15 1.69
C VAL A 400 -6.44 -2.44 2.94
N ALA A 401 -6.97 -3.23 3.87
CA ALA A 401 -6.25 -3.68 5.05
C ALA A 401 -5.19 -4.72 4.66
N THR A 402 -3.93 -4.40 4.88
CA THR A 402 -2.77 -5.24 4.55
C THR A 402 -2.72 -6.49 5.46
N THR A 403 -2.46 -7.65 4.87
CA THR A 403 -2.34 -8.95 5.56
C THR A 403 -1.10 -9.74 5.15
N LYS A 404 -1.09 -10.38 3.98
CA LYS A 404 0.05 -11.18 3.50
C LYS A 404 1.32 -10.37 3.26
N ALA A 405 1.18 -9.09 2.87
CA ALA A 405 2.35 -8.24 2.69
C ALA A 405 3.02 -7.93 4.04
N TYR A 406 2.26 -7.73 5.13
CA TYR A 406 2.81 -7.59 6.48
C TYR A 406 3.67 -8.80 6.86
N SER A 407 3.14 -10.02 6.68
CA SER A 407 3.84 -11.26 7.01
C SER A 407 5.10 -11.47 6.17
N THR A 408 5.04 -11.18 4.87
CA THR A 408 6.22 -11.31 3.99
C THR A 408 7.27 -10.23 4.26
N GLN A 409 6.88 -9.01 4.62
CA GLN A 409 7.82 -7.97 5.06
C GLN A 409 8.58 -8.39 6.32
N MET A 410 7.89 -8.97 7.31
CA MET A 410 8.54 -9.49 8.52
C MET A 410 9.55 -10.60 8.21
N VAL A 411 9.19 -11.56 7.35
CA VAL A 411 10.09 -12.66 6.99
C VAL A 411 11.35 -12.14 6.28
N VAL A 412 11.19 -11.20 5.35
CA VAL A 412 12.34 -10.59 4.66
C VAL A 412 13.23 -9.82 5.62
N LEU A 413 12.65 -9.14 6.61
CA LEU A 413 13.40 -8.43 7.65
C LEU A 413 14.16 -9.42 8.57
N ASN A 414 13.56 -10.56 8.91
CA ASN A 414 14.21 -11.61 9.68
C ASN A 414 15.41 -12.23 8.90
N LEU A 415 15.22 -12.49 7.60
CA LEU A 415 16.33 -12.96 6.73
C LEU A 415 17.47 -11.93 6.65
N LEU A 416 17.14 -10.64 6.52
CA LEU A 416 18.12 -9.56 6.54
C LEU A 416 18.90 -9.53 7.86
N GLY A 417 18.19 -9.68 8.99
CA GLY A 417 18.81 -9.74 10.32
C GLY A 417 19.77 -10.91 10.48
N LEU A 418 19.39 -12.10 10.01
CA LEU A 418 20.25 -13.29 10.02
C LEU A 418 21.48 -13.12 9.12
N TYR A 419 21.28 -12.61 7.91
CA TYR A 419 22.36 -12.37 6.96
C TYR A 419 23.40 -11.37 7.52
N PHE A 420 22.94 -10.26 8.06
CA PHE A 420 23.83 -9.27 8.67
C PHE A 420 24.47 -9.80 9.95
N GLY A 421 23.71 -10.48 10.79
CA GLY A 421 24.20 -11.05 12.06
C GLY A 421 25.30 -12.10 11.85
N ASP A 422 25.20 -12.91 10.79
CA ASP A 422 26.25 -13.88 10.41
C ASP A 422 27.55 -13.13 10.00
N ILE A 423 27.45 -12.11 9.15
CA ILE A 423 28.61 -11.29 8.73
C ILE A 423 29.23 -10.55 9.91
N LEU A 424 28.41 -10.06 10.84
CA LEU A 424 28.86 -9.36 12.05
C LEU A 424 29.46 -10.32 13.11
N GLY A 425 29.16 -11.62 13.01
CA GLY A 425 29.53 -12.62 14.00
C GLY A 425 28.82 -12.42 15.35
N THR A 426 27.61 -11.85 15.33
CA THR A 426 26.83 -11.51 16.53
C THR A 426 25.73 -12.52 16.84
N VAL A 427 25.50 -13.49 15.97
CA VAL A 427 24.53 -14.59 16.15
C VAL A 427 25.32 -15.90 16.30
N ASP A 428 25.03 -16.62 17.38
CA ASP A 428 25.60 -17.95 17.58
C ASP A 428 24.96 -18.99 16.65
N PHE A 429 25.65 -20.10 16.45
CA PHE A 429 25.24 -21.15 15.51
C PHE A 429 23.86 -21.75 15.84
N ASP A 430 23.56 -21.97 17.11
CA ASP A 430 22.33 -22.60 17.54
C ASP A 430 21.13 -21.66 17.28
N THR A 431 21.25 -20.39 17.66
CA THR A 431 20.25 -19.35 17.37
C THR A 431 20.04 -19.18 15.86
N TYR A 432 21.12 -19.12 15.07
CA TYR A 432 21.04 -18.99 13.63
C TYR A 432 20.29 -20.18 13.01
N THR A 433 20.68 -21.40 13.40
CA THR A 433 20.06 -22.63 12.87
C THR A 433 18.58 -22.73 13.26
N ALA A 434 18.25 -22.44 14.51
CA ALA A 434 16.86 -22.45 14.98
C ALA A 434 15.99 -21.44 14.22
N MET A 435 16.50 -20.24 13.97
CA MET A 435 15.82 -19.21 13.18
C MET A 435 15.60 -19.64 11.73
N VAL A 436 16.61 -20.19 11.07
CA VAL A 436 16.47 -20.66 9.68
C VAL A 436 15.44 -21.78 9.58
N GLN A 437 15.54 -22.80 10.45
CA GLN A 437 14.57 -23.90 10.49
C GLN A 437 13.16 -23.41 10.84
N GLY A 438 13.04 -22.46 11.78
CA GLY A 438 11.78 -21.82 12.11
C GLY A 438 11.16 -21.08 10.93
N ILE A 439 11.95 -20.31 10.17
CA ILE A 439 11.49 -19.59 8.97
C ILE A 439 11.00 -20.59 7.90
N GLU A 440 11.71 -21.69 7.67
CA GLU A 440 11.28 -22.73 6.73
C GLU A 440 10.00 -23.46 7.17
N ALA A 441 9.74 -23.54 8.48
CA ALA A 441 8.54 -24.14 9.03
C ALA A 441 7.30 -23.22 9.02
N LEU A 442 7.46 -21.90 8.92
CA LEU A 442 6.36 -20.92 8.98
C LEU A 442 5.19 -21.23 8.03
N PRO A 443 5.41 -21.60 6.74
CA PRO A 443 4.29 -21.89 5.85
C PRO A 443 3.38 -23.01 6.38
N ALA A 444 3.95 -24.11 6.85
CA ALA A 444 3.20 -25.23 7.40
C ALA A 444 2.49 -24.87 8.71
N GLN A 445 3.14 -24.11 9.57
CA GLN A 445 2.58 -23.65 10.85
C GLN A 445 1.41 -22.67 10.64
N MET A 446 1.52 -21.75 9.67
CA MET A 446 0.42 -20.85 9.29
C MET A 446 -0.75 -21.63 8.68
N ALA A 447 -0.49 -22.59 7.79
CA ALA A 447 -1.51 -23.45 7.24
C ALA A 447 -2.26 -24.25 8.33
N HIS A 448 -1.55 -24.67 9.36
CA HIS A 448 -2.16 -25.32 10.53
C HIS A 448 -3.12 -24.38 11.28
N ILE A 449 -2.73 -23.14 11.55
CA ILE A 449 -3.61 -22.13 12.19
C ILE A 449 -4.86 -21.90 11.33
N LEU A 450 -4.71 -21.82 10.03
CA LEU A 450 -5.81 -21.57 9.08
C LEU A 450 -6.74 -22.77 8.89
N SER A 451 -6.32 -23.97 9.25
CA SER A 451 -7.13 -25.20 9.08
C SER A 451 -8.32 -25.30 10.03
N ASP A 452 -8.26 -24.65 11.20
CA ASP A 452 -9.38 -24.57 12.15
C ASP A 452 -9.49 -23.15 12.74
N THR A 453 -10.55 -22.47 12.37
CA THR A 453 -10.84 -21.10 12.79
C THR A 453 -12.06 -21.00 13.73
N ALA A 454 -12.62 -22.12 14.18
CA ALA A 454 -13.87 -22.16 14.94
C ALA A 454 -13.81 -21.31 16.24
N GLU A 455 -12.73 -21.42 17.01
CA GLU A 455 -12.54 -20.63 18.23
C GLU A 455 -12.37 -19.13 17.95
N ILE A 456 -11.69 -18.78 16.83
CA ILE A 456 -11.53 -17.37 16.42
C ILE A 456 -12.90 -16.80 16.02
N GLN A 457 -13.72 -17.57 15.28
CA GLN A 457 -15.06 -17.15 14.91
C GLN A 457 -15.97 -17.00 16.14
N ALA A 458 -15.84 -17.90 17.11
CA ALA A 458 -16.60 -17.80 18.37
C ALA A 458 -16.20 -16.55 19.17
N ALA A 459 -14.91 -16.26 19.27
CA ALA A 459 -14.39 -15.04 19.90
C ALA A 459 -14.89 -13.78 19.16
N ALA A 460 -14.88 -13.79 17.85
CA ALA A 460 -15.35 -12.66 17.05
C ALA A 460 -16.83 -12.34 17.29
N ARG A 461 -17.70 -13.36 17.36
CA ARG A 461 -19.12 -13.16 17.67
C ARG A 461 -19.35 -12.54 19.06
N GLU A 462 -18.53 -12.88 20.02
CA GLU A 462 -18.62 -12.28 21.37
C GLU A 462 -18.15 -10.82 21.38
N LEU A 463 -17.14 -10.49 20.60
CA LEU A 463 -16.52 -9.16 20.59
C LEU A 463 -17.23 -8.17 19.66
N ALA A 464 -17.99 -8.63 18.67
CA ALA A 464 -18.59 -7.78 17.62
C ALA A 464 -19.55 -6.69 18.15
N GLY A 465 -20.15 -6.89 19.32
CA GLY A 465 -21.07 -5.93 19.94
C GLY A 465 -20.40 -4.78 20.71
N HIS A 466 -19.11 -4.81 20.89
CA HIS A 466 -18.38 -3.79 21.65
C HIS A 466 -17.94 -2.62 20.77
N GLU A 467 -17.88 -1.42 21.36
CA GLU A 467 -17.45 -0.20 20.68
C GLU A 467 -15.97 0.12 20.92
N GLN A 468 -15.37 -0.48 21.94
CA GLN A 468 -13.94 -0.35 22.24
C GLN A 468 -13.34 -1.69 22.69
N ILE A 469 -12.10 -1.95 22.28
CA ILE A 469 -11.33 -3.15 22.63
C ILE A 469 -9.88 -2.74 22.84
N PHE A 470 -9.31 -3.15 23.99
CA PHE A 470 -7.90 -2.91 24.28
C PHE A 470 -7.04 -4.09 23.89
N PHE A 471 -5.84 -3.80 23.39
CA PHE A 471 -4.80 -4.80 23.17
C PHE A 471 -3.65 -4.55 24.14
N ILE A 472 -3.11 -5.62 24.72
CA ILE A 472 -1.95 -5.53 25.60
C ILE A 472 -0.92 -6.60 25.26
N GLY A 473 0.36 -6.26 25.37
CA GLY A 473 1.47 -7.17 25.13
C GLY A 473 2.77 -6.64 25.70
N ARG A 474 3.79 -7.48 25.75
CA ARG A 474 5.14 -7.11 26.16
C ARG A 474 6.16 -7.45 25.10
N ASN A 475 7.13 -6.57 24.85
CA ASN A 475 8.20 -6.78 23.89
C ASN A 475 7.62 -7.10 22.48
N LEU A 476 7.92 -8.24 21.88
CA LEU A 476 7.38 -8.67 20.58
C LEU A 476 5.85 -8.75 20.58
N ASP A 477 5.23 -9.15 21.69
CA ASP A 477 3.77 -9.20 21.83
C ASP A 477 3.13 -7.81 21.83
N TYR A 478 3.84 -6.77 22.30
CA TYR A 478 3.38 -5.39 22.16
C TYR A 478 3.39 -4.94 20.70
N ALA A 479 4.49 -5.21 19.99
CA ALA A 479 4.57 -4.90 18.56
C ALA A 479 3.51 -5.65 17.74
N LEU A 480 3.23 -6.92 18.07
CA LEU A 480 2.14 -7.71 17.48
C LEU A 480 0.77 -7.09 17.79
N SER A 481 0.55 -6.64 19.02
CA SER A 481 -0.70 -6.03 19.47
C SER A 481 -1.02 -4.73 18.72
N LEU A 482 -0.01 -3.94 18.35
CA LEU A 482 -0.18 -2.74 17.51
C LEU A 482 -0.84 -3.08 16.17
N GLU A 483 -0.39 -4.16 15.51
CA GLU A 483 -0.97 -4.59 14.24
C GLU A 483 -2.37 -5.17 14.40
N GLY A 484 -2.60 -6.00 15.43
CA GLY A 484 -3.93 -6.55 15.73
C GLY A 484 -4.96 -5.44 15.97
N SER A 485 -4.59 -4.43 16.76
CA SER A 485 -5.42 -3.25 17.01
C SER A 485 -5.69 -2.45 15.73
N LEU A 486 -4.68 -2.25 14.87
CA LEU A 486 -4.85 -1.56 13.60
C LEU A 486 -5.83 -2.29 12.69
N LYS A 487 -5.66 -3.61 12.50
CA LYS A 487 -6.58 -4.40 11.66
C LYS A 487 -8.01 -4.33 12.15
N LEU A 488 -8.21 -4.41 13.47
CA LEU A 488 -9.55 -4.32 14.03
C LEU A 488 -10.21 -2.97 13.74
N LYS A 489 -9.53 -1.85 14.01
CA LYS A 489 -10.12 -0.52 13.80
C LYS A 489 -10.35 -0.18 12.33
N GLU A 490 -9.47 -0.63 11.44
CA GLU A 490 -9.58 -0.36 10.00
C GLU A 490 -10.86 -0.91 9.38
N ILE A 491 -11.23 -2.16 9.71
CA ILE A 491 -12.30 -2.86 8.99
C ILE A 491 -13.59 -3.01 9.80
N SER A 492 -13.53 -2.95 11.13
CA SER A 492 -14.73 -3.08 11.99
C SER A 492 -15.25 -1.76 12.57
N TYR A 493 -14.41 -0.71 12.50
CA TYR A 493 -14.66 0.62 13.07
C TYR A 493 -14.79 0.63 14.61
N ILE A 494 -14.42 -0.45 15.27
CA ILE A 494 -14.31 -0.52 16.74
C ILE A 494 -13.09 0.31 17.15
N HIS A 495 -13.27 1.21 18.11
CA HIS A 495 -12.14 1.92 18.71
C HIS A 495 -11.21 0.93 19.40
N SER A 496 -9.95 0.93 19.02
CA SER A 496 -8.97 -0.03 19.54
C SER A 496 -7.61 0.61 19.70
N GLU A 497 -6.97 0.32 20.82
CA GLU A 497 -5.61 0.76 21.11
C GLU A 497 -4.77 -0.39 21.67
N ALA A 498 -3.49 -0.36 21.37
CA ALA A 498 -2.53 -1.33 21.87
C ALA A 498 -1.53 -0.67 22.82
N TYR A 499 -1.29 -1.30 23.95
CA TYR A 499 -0.41 -0.80 25.01
C TYR A 499 0.66 -1.82 25.39
N ALA A 500 1.84 -1.33 25.70
CA ALA A 500 2.78 -2.10 26.49
C ALA A 500 2.12 -2.41 27.84
N SER A 501 1.95 -3.69 28.18
CA SER A 501 1.04 -4.11 29.24
C SER A 501 1.26 -3.41 30.60
N ASP A 502 2.52 -3.13 30.93
CA ASP A 502 2.86 -2.49 32.20
C ASP A 502 2.57 -0.97 32.21
N GLU A 503 2.54 -0.36 31.00
CA GLU A 503 2.27 1.06 30.86
C GLU A 503 0.81 1.43 31.15
N LEU A 504 -0.11 0.45 31.10
CA LEU A 504 -1.52 0.68 31.49
C LEU A 504 -1.65 1.34 32.86
N LYS A 505 -0.79 0.99 33.82
CA LYS A 505 -0.80 1.51 35.20
C LYS A 505 -0.58 3.01 35.29
N HIS A 506 0.07 3.58 34.26
CA HIS A 506 0.46 4.98 34.23
C HIS A 506 -0.62 5.91 33.64
N GLY A 507 -1.86 5.42 33.57
CA GLY A 507 -3.02 6.23 33.15
C GLY A 507 -4.16 5.42 32.57
N THR A 508 -3.91 4.70 31.49
CA THR A 508 -4.93 4.04 30.65
C THR A 508 -5.78 3.00 31.39
N ILE A 509 -5.26 2.40 32.44
CA ILE A 509 -6.01 1.42 33.28
C ILE A 509 -7.30 2.02 33.87
N SER A 510 -7.39 3.35 33.95
CA SER A 510 -8.61 4.06 34.38
C SER A 510 -9.81 3.84 33.45
N LEU A 511 -9.56 3.38 32.20
CA LEU A 511 -10.60 3.08 31.21
C LEU A 511 -11.12 1.64 31.32
N ILE A 512 -10.51 0.81 32.17
CA ILE A 512 -10.92 -0.58 32.39
C ILE A 512 -12.03 -0.60 33.45
N GLU A 513 -13.18 -1.08 33.02
CA GLU A 513 -14.37 -1.27 33.87
C GLU A 513 -14.98 -2.66 33.67
N GLU A 514 -16.07 -2.98 34.36
CA GLU A 514 -16.72 -4.29 34.29
C GLU A 514 -17.15 -4.62 32.86
N GLY A 515 -16.67 -5.75 32.33
CA GLY A 515 -16.96 -6.25 30.99
C GLY A 515 -16.07 -5.67 29.89
N THR A 516 -15.14 -4.74 30.16
CA THR A 516 -14.23 -4.19 29.16
C THR A 516 -13.44 -5.31 28.47
N PRO A 517 -13.53 -5.46 27.12
CA PRO A 517 -12.79 -6.50 26.42
C PRO A 517 -11.31 -6.11 26.27
N VAL A 518 -10.45 -7.04 26.65
CA VAL A 518 -9.00 -6.91 26.52
C VAL A 518 -8.45 -8.13 25.77
N ILE A 519 -7.71 -7.91 24.69
CA ILE A 519 -6.96 -8.94 23.98
C ILE A 519 -5.51 -8.89 24.49
N ALA A 520 -5.08 -9.94 25.15
CA ALA A 520 -3.75 -10.05 25.73
C ALA A 520 -2.87 -10.99 24.89
N ALA A 521 -1.88 -10.44 24.19
CA ALA A 521 -0.84 -11.24 23.57
C ALA A 521 0.20 -11.65 24.62
N ALA A 522 0.42 -12.95 24.75
CA ALA A 522 1.35 -13.58 25.69
C ALA A 522 2.04 -14.79 25.05
N THR A 523 2.53 -14.59 23.81
CA THR A 523 3.25 -15.62 23.05
C THR A 523 4.73 -15.66 23.41
N TYR A 524 5.32 -14.53 23.81
CA TYR A 524 6.74 -14.41 24.15
C TYR A 524 7.02 -15.00 25.52
N MET A 525 7.30 -16.31 25.56
CA MET A 525 7.46 -17.11 26.77
C MET A 525 8.47 -16.57 27.80
N PRO A 526 9.59 -15.90 27.42
CA PRO A 526 10.50 -15.30 28.41
C PRO A 526 9.85 -14.23 29.30
N LEU A 527 8.76 -13.61 28.86
CA LEU A 527 7.99 -12.61 29.64
C LEU A 527 6.58 -13.09 30.03
N PHE A 528 6.26 -14.36 29.82
CA PHE A 528 4.93 -14.92 30.02
C PHE A 528 4.35 -14.61 31.43
N ASP A 529 5.09 -14.88 32.52
CA ASP A 529 4.62 -14.62 33.86
C ASP A 529 4.37 -13.13 34.14
N LYS A 530 5.14 -12.26 33.50
CA LYS A 530 4.94 -10.81 33.57
C LYS A 530 3.68 -10.39 32.82
N ALA A 531 3.45 -10.97 31.64
CA ALA A 531 2.22 -10.74 30.90
C ALA A 531 1.00 -11.22 31.67
N MET A 532 1.07 -12.41 32.32
CA MET A 532 0.00 -12.94 33.17
C MET A 532 -0.28 -12.08 34.39
N SER A 533 0.72 -11.46 34.99
CA SER A 533 0.50 -10.50 36.08
C SER A 533 -0.35 -9.30 35.61
N ASN A 534 -0.11 -8.80 34.41
CA ASN A 534 -0.92 -7.70 33.84
C ASN A 534 -2.35 -8.17 33.46
N VAL A 535 -2.50 -9.40 32.99
CA VAL A 535 -3.84 -10.00 32.79
C VAL A 535 -4.64 -10.01 34.08
N VAL A 536 -4.08 -10.51 35.17
CA VAL A 536 -4.73 -10.51 36.51
C VAL A 536 -5.07 -9.09 36.97
N GLU A 537 -4.22 -8.12 36.65
CA GLU A 537 -4.38 -6.73 37.05
C GLU A 537 -5.57 -6.04 36.36
N VAL A 538 -5.78 -6.29 35.05
CA VAL A 538 -6.95 -5.76 34.32
C VAL A 538 -8.22 -6.52 34.69
N GLN A 539 -8.14 -7.83 34.94
CA GLN A 539 -9.26 -8.63 35.41
C GLN A 539 -9.75 -8.21 36.82
N ALA A 540 -8.84 -7.81 37.70
CA ALA A 540 -9.19 -7.29 39.03
C ALA A 540 -10.03 -5.99 38.95
N ARG A 541 -10.13 -5.37 37.77
CA ARG A 541 -10.95 -4.18 37.46
C ARG A 541 -12.15 -4.50 36.58
N GLY A 542 -12.45 -5.78 36.37
CA GLY A 542 -13.62 -6.23 35.64
C GLY A 542 -13.36 -6.52 34.14
N ALA A 543 -12.13 -6.43 33.63
CA ALA A 543 -11.85 -6.75 32.24
C ALA A 543 -12.19 -8.20 31.89
N ARG A 544 -12.78 -8.38 30.71
CA ARG A 544 -12.98 -9.69 30.09
C ARG A 544 -11.82 -9.96 29.12
N VAL A 545 -10.92 -10.86 29.50
CA VAL A 545 -9.68 -11.10 28.75
C VAL A 545 -9.81 -12.27 27.78
N LEU A 546 -9.48 -12.02 26.50
CA LEU A 546 -9.13 -13.01 25.49
C LEU A 546 -7.60 -13.05 25.39
N ALA A 547 -7.00 -14.22 25.52
CA ALA A 547 -5.56 -14.38 25.41
C ALA A 547 -5.17 -15.00 24.06
N LEU A 548 -4.07 -14.50 23.49
CA LEU A 548 -3.35 -15.13 22.38
C LEU A 548 -2.01 -15.62 22.91
N THR A 549 -1.74 -16.92 22.79
CA THR A 549 -0.52 -17.53 23.34
C THR A 549 -0.08 -18.75 22.54
N THR A 550 1.04 -19.37 22.90
CA THR A 550 1.46 -20.67 22.37
C THR A 550 0.71 -21.83 23.03
N GLU A 551 0.82 -23.04 22.49
CA GLU A 551 0.23 -24.24 23.06
C GLU A 551 0.68 -24.44 24.52
N THR A 552 1.98 -24.31 24.79
CA THR A 552 2.54 -24.39 26.16
C THR A 552 2.01 -23.26 27.06
N GLY A 553 1.82 -22.07 26.51
CA GLY A 553 1.23 -20.96 27.25
C GLY A 553 -0.24 -21.21 27.62
N ALA A 554 -1.00 -21.84 26.72
CA ALA A 554 -2.41 -22.16 26.93
C ALA A 554 -2.61 -23.13 28.09
N GLU A 555 -1.80 -24.17 28.22
CA GLU A 555 -1.83 -25.10 29.37
C GLU A 555 -1.71 -24.37 30.70
N ARG A 556 -0.94 -23.28 30.75
CA ARG A 556 -0.74 -22.46 31.95
C ARG A 556 -1.87 -21.45 32.19
N MET A 557 -2.72 -21.17 31.17
CA MET A 557 -3.76 -20.13 31.20
C MET A 557 -5.18 -20.63 31.45
N HIS A 558 -5.52 -21.89 31.15
CA HIS A 558 -6.88 -22.42 31.00
C HIS A 558 -7.92 -22.06 32.09
N SER A 559 -7.52 -21.68 33.30
CA SER A 559 -8.45 -21.29 34.35
C SER A 559 -8.50 -19.80 34.65
N ARG A 560 -7.80 -18.96 33.85
CA ARG A 560 -7.54 -17.56 34.23
C ARG A 560 -8.12 -16.54 33.26
N VAL A 561 -8.54 -16.94 32.05
CA VAL A 561 -9.04 -16.02 31.02
C VAL A 561 -10.35 -16.52 30.42
N ALA A 562 -11.12 -15.62 29.83
CA ALA A 562 -12.42 -15.97 29.27
C ALA A 562 -12.31 -16.86 28.02
N ARG A 563 -11.26 -16.68 27.23
CA ARG A 563 -10.98 -17.45 26.01
C ARG A 563 -9.48 -17.43 25.70
N VAL A 564 -8.98 -18.52 25.10
CA VAL A 564 -7.59 -18.64 24.66
C VAL A 564 -7.56 -18.97 23.16
N LEU A 565 -6.80 -18.22 22.40
CA LEU A 565 -6.39 -18.53 21.03
C LEU A 565 -4.95 -19.02 21.08
N THR A 566 -4.64 -20.10 20.36
CA THR A 566 -3.31 -20.69 20.35
C THR A 566 -2.63 -20.59 18.99
N VAL A 567 -1.30 -20.51 19.04
CA VAL A 567 -0.42 -20.67 17.88
C VAL A 567 0.61 -21.76 18.16
N PRO A 568 1.13 -22.45 17.12
CA PRO A 568 2.19 -23.43 17.28
C PRO A 568 3.46 -22.85 17.91
N GLU A 569 4.23 -23.68 18.55
CA GLU A 569 5.57 -23.32 19.05
C GLU A 569 6.54 -23.08 17.89
N THR A 570 7.35 -22.05 18.01
CA THR A 570 8.42 -21.71 17.07
C THR A 570 9.55 -20.99 17.79
N GLU A 571 10.63 -20.63 17.07
CA GLU A 571 11.65 -19.75 17.64
C GLU A 571 11.03 -18.41 18.07
N THR A 572 11.42 -17.92 19.24
CA THR A 572 10.73 -16.81 19.92
C THR A 572 10.65 -15.52 19.10
N MET A 573 11.66 -15.24 18.27
CA MET A 573 11.67 -14.07 17.38
C MET A 573 10.69 -14.19 16.21
N LEU A 574 10.19 -15.39 15.91
CA LEU A 574 9.23 -15.67 14.86
C LEU A 574 7.77 -15.71 15.33
N LEU A 575 7.51 -15.67 16.64
CA LEU A 575 6.15 -15.72 17.20
C LEU A 575 5.21 -14.65 16.64
N PRO A 576 5.63 -13.39 16.38
CA PRO A 576 4.76 -12.40 15.73
C PRO A 576 4.26 -12.82 14.35
N GLN A 577 5.04 -13.62 13.61
CA GLN A 577 4.65 -14.18 12.32
C GLN A 577 3.40 -15.08 12.43
N LEU A 578 3.35 -15.91 13.46
CA LEU A 578 2.23 -16.81 13.69
C LEU A 578 1.09 -16.09 14.41
N GLY A 579 1.41 -15.25 15.38
CA GLY A 579 0.43 -14.54 16.21
C GLY A 579 -0.44 -13.54 15.42
N VAL A 580 0.05 -13.00 14.32
CA VAL A 580 -0.73 -12.05 13.51
C VAL A 580 -1.90 -12.72 12.79
N VAL A 581 -1.78 -14.01 12.42
CA VAL A 581 -2.82 -14.73 11.65
C VAL A 581 -4.14 -14.82 12.42
N PRO A 582 -4.19 -15.29 13.68
CA PRO A 582 -5.41 -15.26 14.49
C PRO A 582 -5.98 -13.85 14.69
N LEU A 583 -5.13 -12.82 14.82
CA LEU A 583 -5.59 -11.44 15.00
C LEU A 583 -6.21 -10.87 13.73
N GLN A 584 -5.66 -11.17 12.56
CA GLN A 584 -6.23 -10.81 11.26
C GLN A 584 -7.60 -11.49 11.05
N LEU A 585 -7.69 -12.78 11.32
CA LEU A 585 -8.96 -13.53 11.24
C LEU A 585 -9.99 -13.00 12.25
N LEU A 586 -9.56 -12.68 13.47
CA LEU A 586 -10.44 -12.11 14.49
C LEU A 586 -11.04 -10.78 14.02
N ALA A 587 -10.21 -9.87 13.51
CA ALA A 587 -10.66 -8.61 12.95
C ALA A 587 -11.61 -8.82 11.75
N TYR A 588 -11.29 -9.75 10.84
CA TYR A 588 -12.13 -10.12 9.71
C TYR A 588 -13.52 -10.59 10.15
N TYR A 589 -13.59 -11.57 11.07
CA TYR A 589 -14.88 -12.13 11.51
C TYR A 589 -15.69 -11.16 12.36
N ILE A 590 -15.04 -10.26 13.11
CA ILE A 590 -15.72 -9.15 13.80
C ILE A 590 -16.36 -8.21 12.78
N ALA A 591 -15.61 -7.79 11.75
CA ALA A 591 -16.11 -6.91 10.71
C ALA A 591 -17.27 -7.56 9.91
N LEU A 592 -17.16 -8.86 9.61
CA LEU A 592 -18.20 -9.64 8.97
C LEU A 592 -19.48 -9.67 9.82
N ALA A 593 -19.36 -9.93 11.13
CA ALA A 593 -20.50 -9.95 12.05
C ALA A 593 -21.16 -8.57 12.20
N ARG A 594 -20.41 -7.50 12.04
CA ARG A 594 -20.93 -6.10 12.04
C ARG A 594 -21.49 -5.66 10.69
N GLY A 595 -21.39 -6.46 9.63
CA GLY A 595 -21.82 -6.11 8.28
C GLY A 595 -21.01 -4.98 7.64
N CYS A 596 -19.73 -4.85 8.01
CA CYS A 596 -18.84 -3.83 7.45
C CYS A 596 -18.33 -4.24 6.06
N ASP A 597 -17.96 -3.26 5.24
CA ASP A 597 -17.23 -3.51 3.99
C ASP A 597 -15.76 -3.81 4.34
N ILE A 598 -15.37 -5.06 4.19
CA ILE A 598 -14.07 -5.57 4.64
C ILE A 598 -12.96 -5.21 3.66
N ASP A 599 -13.21 -5.37 2.36
CA ASP A 599 -12.20 -5.13 1.32
C ASP A 599 -11.97 -3.65 1.06
N LYS A 600 -13.02 -2.83 1.24
CA LYS A 600 -13.01 -1.37 0.99
C LYS A 600 -13.63 -0.62 2.17
N PRO A 601 -12.96 -0.62 3.33
CA PRO A 601 -13.48 0.06 4.51
C PRO A 601 -13.57 1.57 4.28
N ARG A 602 -14.58 2.20 4.91
CA ARG A 602 -14.82 3.64 4.74
C ARG A 602 -13.60 4.47 5.11
N ASN A 603 -13.38 5.56 4.37
CA ASN A 603 -12.32 6.55 4.62
C ASN A 603 -10.89 5.98 4.55
N LEU A 604 -10.67 4.83 3.94
CA LEU A 604 -9.36 4.24 3.74
C LEU A 604 -9.08 3.93 2.26
N ALA A 605 -7.85 4.07 1.88
CA ALA A 605 -7.34 3.68 0.57
C ALA A 605 -6.11 2.77 0.74
N LYS A 606 -5.89 1.83 -0.20
CA LYS A 606 -4.82 0.82 -0.11
C LYS A 606 -3.42 1.44 0.00
N SER A 607 -3.19 2.58 -0.63
CA SER A 607 -1.90 3.26 -0.62
C SER A 607 -2.12 4.78 -0.70
N VAL A 608 -1.40 5.55 0.12
CA VAL A 608 -1.50 7.00 0.18
C VAL A 608 -0.36 7.61 -0.63
N THR A 609 -0.70 8.26 -1.76
CA THR A 609 0.25 8.90 -2.69
C THR A 609 0.04 10.40 -2.80
N VAL A 610 -0.65 11.00 -1.84
CA VAL A 610 -0.86 12.44 -1.70
C VAL A 610 -0.63 12.84 -0.25
N GLU A 611 -0.19 14.08 -0.04
CA GLU A 611 -0.10 14.69 1.30
C GLU A 611 -1.48 15.10 1.82
#